data_f1826138af6506826fcc88ae8a7dab86
#
_entry.id   f1826138af6506826fcc88ae8a7dab86
#
_cell.length_a   1.000
_cell.length_b   1.000
_cell.length_c   1.000
_cell.angle_alpha   90.00
_cell.angle_beta   90.00
_cell.angle_gamma   90.00
#
_symmetry.space_group_name_H-M   'P 1'
#
loop_
_entity.id
_entity.type
_entity.pdbx_description
1 polymer ?
#
loop_
_entity_poly.entity_id
_entity_poly.type
_entity_poly.pdbx_seq_one_letter_code
_entity_poly.pdbx_strand_id
1 'polypeptide(L)'
;MVWPTVSEVHEYRKEVYGTVLDAILNHPSLDDSKGGVRVDQSHPMWALFMGFEHERIHLETSSVLFRETPFHLVQKPKNWPPIHPSAHRKTPTTRPVQGVDYPANRMIAVEGGGRVDLGKPADFPSFGWDNEYGERHVNVPPFQASEHMITNGEYWKFVADGGYRTKEYWCDDGWAWRTHRNMKWPFFWEPAGPAGSHEYNLRTIFDVVSMPWSWPVDVSLFSCWNKNNRCSLVSG
;
A
#
# COMPACT_ATOMS: atom_id res chain seq x y z
N MET A 1 -15.66 9.21 30.45
CA MET A 1 -16.01 9.67 29.08
C MET A 1 -17.29 8.93 28.70
N VAL A 2 -18.32 9.64 28.31
CA VAL A 2 -19.57 9.02 27.83
C VAL A 2 -19.53 9.09 26.31
N TRP A 3 -19.62 7.95 25.66
CA TRP A 3 -19.66 7.88 24.20
C TRP A 3 -21.11 8.03 23.71
N PRO A 4 -21.34 8.68 22.56
CA PRO A 4 -22.67 8.75 21.97
C PRO A 4 -23.17 7.34 21.60
N THR A 5 -24.47 7.19 21.54
CA THR A 5 -25.10 5.96 21.04
C THR A 5 -24.88 5.81 19.55
N VAL A 6 -25.00 4.58 19.04
CA VAL A 6 -24.89 4.32 17.59
C VAL A 6 -25.92 5.13 16.79
N SER A 7 -27.11 5.32 17.32
CA SER A 7 -28.16 6.13 16.67
C SER A 7 -27.74 7.58 16.55
N GLU A 8 -27.24 8.19 17.61
CA GLU A 8 -26.76 9.58 17.60
C GLU A 8 -25.62 9.77 16.60
N VAL A 9 -24.70 8.78 16.49
CA VAL A 9 -23.63 8.82 15.48
C VAL A 9 -24.21 8.75 14.07
N HIS A 10 -25.23 7.92 13.82
CA HIS A 10 -25.87 7.84 12.50
C HIS A 10 -26.60 9.12 12.12
N GLU A 11 -27.30 9.75 13.06
CA GLU A 11 -27.97 11.04 12.85
C GLU A 11 -26.96 12.14 12.53
N TYR A 12 -25.90 12.25 13.32
CA TYR A 12 -24.81 13.19 13.05
C TYR A 12 -24.22 13.00 11.65
N ARG A 13 -23.92 11.76 11.26
CA ARG A 13 -23.38 11.46 9.92
C ARG A 13 -24.35 11.87 8.81
N LYS A 14 -25.66 11.70 9.02
CA LYS A 14 -26.69 12.12 8.07
C LYS A 14 -26.74 13.64 7.91
N GLU A 15 -26.63 14.39 9.00
CA GLU A 15 -26.55 15.85 8.99
C GLU A 15 -25.29 16.34 8.27
N VAL A 16 -24.14 15.76 8.59
CA VAL A 16 -22.87 16.06 7.90
C VAL A 16 -22.98 15.80 6.40
N TYR A 17 -23.54 14.64 6.02
CA TYR A 17 -23.75 14.31 4.62
C TYR A 17 -24.62 15.35 3.89
N GLY A 18 -25.73 15.77 4.52
CA GLY A 18 -26.61 16.80 3.97
C GLY A 18 -25.91 18.14 3.78
N THR A 19 -25.13 18.56 4.78
CA THR A 19 -24.35 19.80 4.73
C THR A 19 -23.28 19.77 3.63
N VAL A 20 -22.55 18.67 3.52
CA VAL A 20 -21.52 18.48 2.47
C VAL A 20 -22.16 18.46 1.09
N LEU A 21 -23.26 17.75 0.92
CA LEU A 21 -23.99 17.69 -0.34
C LEU A 21 -24.51 19.07 -0.77
N ASP A 22 -25.05 19.84 0.15
CA ASP A 22 -25.49 21.22 -0.10
C ASP A 22 -24.33 22.11 -0.52
N ALA A 23 -23.20 22.01 0.16
CA ALA A 23 -22.00 22.75 -0.21
C ALA A 23 -21.51 22.39 -1.62
N ILE A 24 -21.51 21.12 -1.98
CA ILE A 24 -21.09 20.66 -3.33
C ILE A 24 -22.03 21.23 -4.42
N LEU A 25 -23.32 21.21 -4.17
CA LEU A 25 -24.32 21.57 -5.18
C LEU A 25 -24.52 23.10 -5.32
N ASN A 26 -24.34 23.85 -4.23
CA ASN A 26 -24.83 25.21 -4.16
C ASN A 26 -23.78 26.26 -3.79
N HIS A 27 -22.57 25.87 -3.38
CA HIS A 27 -21.59 26.85 -2.94
C HIS A 27 -20.99 27.61 -4.12
N PRO A 28 -21.05 28.96 -4.14
CA PRO A 28 -20.65 29.78 -5.30
C PRO A 28 -19.18 29.61 -5.71
N SER A 29 -18.30 29.21 -4.81
CA SER A 29 -16.88 28.99 -5.11
C SER A 29 -16.60 27.69 -5.87
N LEU A 30 -17.60 26.81 -6.04
CA LEU A 30 -17.53 25.58 -6.82
C LEU A 30 -18.24 25.72 -8.18
N ASP A 31 -18.75 26.89 -8.51
CA ASP A 31 -19.36 27.15 -9.83
C ASP A 31 -18.28 27.19 -10.92
N ASP A 32 -18.24 26.16 -11.76
CA ASP A 32 -17.30 26.01 -12.86
C ASP A 32 -17.79 26.62 -14.20
N SER A 33 -18.96 27.24 -14.20
CA SER A 33 -19.55 27.89 -15.41
C SER A 33 -18.63 28.91 -16.06
N LYS A 34 -17.62 29.40 -15.36
CA LYS A 34 -16.65 30.43 -15.79
C LYS A 34 -15.27 29.88 -16.18
N GLY A 35 -15.11 28.58 -16.32
CA GLY A 35 -13.84 28.02 -16.84
C GLY A 35 -13.02 27.16 -15.90
N GLY A 36 -13.69 26.44 -15.01
CA GLY A 36 -13.09 25.46 -14.10
C GLY A 36 -12.73 26.07 -12.73
N VAL A 37 -12.96 25.29 -11.70
CA VAL A 37 -12.64 25.65 -10.32
C VAL A 37 -11.26 25.11 -9.97
N ARG A 38 -10.38 26.02 -9.58
CA ARG A 38 -9.09 25.65 -9.02
C ARG A 38 -9.19 25.66 -7.50
N VAL A 39 -8.85 24.52 -6.89
CA VAL A 39 -8.83 24.37 -5.43
C VAL A 39 -7.39 24.27 -4.95
N ASP A 40 -6.88 25.38 -4.43
CA ASP A 40 -5.60 25.48 -3.73
C ASP A 40 -5.82 25.71 -2.22
N GLN A 41 -4.75 25.86 -1.45
CA GLN A 41 -4.82 26.04 0.00
C GLN A 41 -5.63 27.28 0.44
N SER A 42 -5.75 28.29 -0.41
CA SER A 42 -6.52 29.52 -0.12
C SER A 42 -8.00 29.39 -0.46
N HIS A 43 -8.37 28.32 -1.16
CA HIS A 43 -9.74 28.11 -1.61
C HIS A 43 -10.65 27.76 -0.42
N PRO A 44 -11.84 28.39 -0.26
CA PRO A 44 -12.73 28.11 0.87
C PRO A 44 -13.19 26.67 0.96
N MET A 45 -13.21 25.93 -0.16
CA MET A 45 -13.58 24.52 -0.19
C MET A 45 -12.37 23.55 -0.13
N TRP A 46 -11.16 24.04 0.18
CA TRP A 46 -9.98 23.18 0.31
C TRP A 46 -10.20 22.07 1.34
N ALA A 47 -10.81 22.39 2.48
CA ALA A 47 -11.12 21.41 3.53
C ALA A 47 -12.08 20.31 3.06
N LEU A 48 -13.00 20.61 2.13
CA LEU A 48 -13.90 19.64 1.54
C LEU A 48 -13.12 18.61 0.69
N PHE A 49 -12.22 19.08 -0.16
CA PHE A 49 -11.37 18.21 -0.97
C PHE A 49 -10.40 17.38 -0.10
N MET A 50 -9.86 18.00 0.94
CA MET A 50 -9.08 17.29 1.95
C MET A 50 -9.89 16.14 2.58
N GLY A 51 -11.16 16.38 2.91
CA GLY A 51 -12.06 15.37 3.45
C GLY A 51 -12.26 14.19 2.50
N PHE A 52 -12.38 14.42 1.19
CA PHE A 52 -12.50 13.34 0.20
C PHE A 52 -11.25 12.47 0.12
N GLU A 53 -10.08 13.09 0.10
CA GLU A 53 -8.81 12.35 0.09
C GLU A 53 -8.59 11.61 1.42
N HIS A 54 -8.97 12.22 2.54
CA HIS A 54 -8.87 11.61 3.86
C HIS A 54 -9.76 10.37 4.01
N GLU A 55 -10.98 10.38 3.49
CA GLU A 55 -11.84 9.19 3.48
C GLU A 55 -11.21 8.03 2.67
N ARG A 56 -10.51 8.34 1.58
CA ARG A 56 -9.77 7.32 0.81
C ARG A 56 -8.61 6.71 1.60
N ILE A 57 -7.88 7.52 2.37
CA ILE A 57 -6.83 7.04 3.27
C ILE A 57 -7.43 6.09 4.31
N HIS A 58 -8.60 6.40 4.86
CA HIS A 58 -9.27 5.49 5.79
C HIS A 58 -9.71 4.17 5.16
N LEU A 59 -10.11 4.16 3.90
CA LEU A 59 -10.38 2.90 3.17
C LEU A 59 -9.12 2.06 3.05
N GLU A 60 -8.00 2.66 2.70
CA GLU A 60 -6.71 1.99 2.57
C GLU A 60 -6.23 1.42 3.92
N THR A 61 -6.14 2.26 4.94
CA THR A 61 -5.66 1.84 6.26
C THR A 61 -6.57 0.81 6.93
N SER A 62 -7.89 0.95 6.78
CA SER A 62 -8.85 -0.03 7.29
C SER A 62 -8.74 -1.37 6.58
N SER A 63 -8.34 -1.40 5.31
CA SER A 63 -8.16 -2.64 4.55
C SER A 63 -7.12 -3.55 5.18
N VAL A 64 -6.04 -2.99 5.72
CA VAL A 64 -5.00 -3.74 6.46
C VAL A 64 -5.59 -4.36 7.73
N LEU A 65 -6.34 -3.59 8.51
CA LEU A 65 -6.97 -4.09 9.75
C LEU A 65 -7.96 -5.22 9.48
N PHE A 66 -8.79 -5.10 8.43
CA PHE A 66 -9.69 -6.18 8.01
C PHE A 66 -8.91 -7.42 7.59
N ARG A 67 -7.80 -7.25 6.91
CA ARG A 67 -6.96 -8.33 6.44
C ARG A 67 -6.22 -9.04 7.59
N GLU A 68 -5.89 -8.32 8.68
CA GLU A 68 -5.32 -8.91 9.90
C GLU A 68 -6.38 -9.61 10.78
N THR A 69 -7.66 -9.28 10.61
CA THR A 69 -8.74 -9.94 11.33
C THR A 69 -8.84 -11.43 10.94
N PRO A 70 -9.08 -12.36 11.88
CA PRO A 70 -9.27 -13.77 11.55
C PRO A 70 -10.30 -13.97 10.44
N PHE A 71 -9.96 -14.76 9.41
CA PHE A 71 -10.75 -14.85 8.19
C PHE A 71 -12.23 -15.22 8.41
N HIS A 72 -12.49 -16.12 9.35
CA HIS A 72 -13.84 -16.56 9.67
C HIS A 72 -14.73 -15.47 10.30
N LEU A 73 -14.14 -14.35 10.75
CA LEU A 73 -14.86 -13.19 11.28
C LEU A 73 -15.10 -12.11 10.23
N VAL A 74 -14.54 -12.26 9.03
CA VAL A 74 -14.65 -11.25 7.97
C VAL A 74 -15.71 -11.70 6.96
N GLN A 75 -16.67 -10.81 6.68
CA GLN A 75 -17.70 -11.05 5.70
C GLN A 75 -17.54 -10.11 4.50
N LYS A 76 -17.46 -10.70 3.30
CA LYS A 76 -17.37 -9.95 2.05
C LYS A 76 -18.68 -9.21 1.77
N PRO A 77 -18.67 -7.88 1.60
CA PRO A 77 -19.87 -7.13 1.23
C PRO A 77 -20.44 -7.58 -0.13
N LYS A 78 -21.79 -7.56 -0.27
CA LYS A 78 -22.48 -7.99 -1.50
C LYS A 78 -21.95 -7.33 -2.79
N ASN A 79 -21.64 -6.04 -2.70
CA ASN A 79 -21.21 -5.24 -3.85
C ASN A 79 -19.69 -5.02 -3.91
N TRP A 80 -18.92 -5.81 -3.15
CA TRP A 80 -17.47 -5.72 -3.22
C TRP A 80 -16.99 -6.17 -4.60
N PRO A 81 -16.10 -5.40 -5.24
CA PRO A 81 -15.61 -5.77 -6.57
C PRO A 81 -14.88 -7.14 -6.51
N PRO A 82 -14.90 -7.89 -7.64
CA PRO A 82 -14.14 -9.12 -7.73
C PRO A 82 -12.64 -8.81 -7.61
N ILE A 83 -11.88 -9.81 -7.17
CA ILE A 83 -10.43 -9.70 -7.19
C ILE A 83 -9.93 -9.49 -8.63
N HIS A 84 -8.85 -8.74 -8.78
CA HIS A 84 -8.29 -8.49 -10.11
C HIS A 84 -7.98 -9.79 -10.84
N PRO A 85 -8.32 -9.93 -12.15
CA PRO A 85 -8.16 -11.18 -12.89
C PRO A 85 -6.75 -11.76 -12.90
N SER A 86 -5.72 -10.91 -12.75
CA SER A 86 -4.33 -11.37 -12.68
C SER A 86 -4.00 -12.19 -11.41
N ALA A 87 -4.88 -12.20 -10.39
CA ALA A 87 -4.77 -13.10 -9.25
C ALA A 87 -5.10 -14.54 -9.61
N HIS A 88 -5.90 -14.76 -10.67
CA HIS A 88 -6.33 -16.08 -11.06
C HIS A 88 -5.31 -16.72 -12.02
N ARG A 89 -4.72 -17.80 -11.59
CA ARG A 89 -3.80 -18.60 -12.42
C ARG A 89 -4.51 -19.86 -12.92
N LYS A 90 -4.22 -20.23 -14.16
CA LYS A 90 -4.76 -21.46 -14.76
C LYS A 90 -4.19 -22.71 -14.09
N THR A 91 -2.95 -22.64 -13.62
CA THR A 91 -2.26 -23.76 -12.97
C THR A 91 -1.56 -23.25 -11.71
N PRO A 92 -1.90 -23.74 -10.52
CA PRO A 92 -1.15 -23.43 -9.31
C PRO A 92 0.30 -23.91 -9.45
N THR A 93 1.24 -23.07 -9.11
CA THR A 93 2.67 -23.39 -9.11
C THR A 93 3.18 -23.31 -7.68
N THR A 94 3.79 -24.41 -7.20
CA THR A 94 4.33 -24.47 -5.85
C THR A 94 5.75 -23.92 -5.76
N ARG A 95 6.48 -23.99 -6.89
CA ARG A 95 7.84 -23.44 -7.02
C ARG A 95 7.86 -22.49 -8.20
N PRO A 96 7.80 -21.17 -7.95
CA PRO A 96 7.70 -20.19 -9.02
C PRO A 96 9.01 -20.11 -9.83
N VAL A 97 8.85 -19.97 -11.15
CA VAL A 97 9.95 -19.87 -12.12
C VAL A 97 9.99 -18.47 -12.71
N GLN A 98 11.14 -17.83 -12.60
CA GLN A 98 11.39 -16.51 -13.19
C GLN A 98 11.25 -16.56 -14.71
N GLY A 99 10.57 -15.59 -15.28
CA GLY A 99 10.28 -15.52 -16.72
C GLY A 99 9.03 -16.31 -17.12
N VAL A 100 8.48 -17.15 -16.23
CA VAL A 100 7.25 -17.92 -16.46
C VAL A 100 6.15 -17.46 -15.50
N ASP A 101 6.44 -17.47 -14.21
CA ASP A 101 5.49 -17.18 -13.14
C ASP A 101 5.55 -15.73 -12.66
N TYR A 102 6.69 -15.11 -12.79
CA TYR A 102 6.93 -13.71 -12.46
C TYR A 102 8.04 -13.13 -13.36
N PRO A 103 8.06 -11.82 -13.62
CA PRO A 103 9.03 -11.19 -14.51
C PRO A 103 10.45 -11.25 -13.95
N ALA A 104 11.44 -11.18 -14.84
CA ALA A 104 12.79 -10.85 -14.45
C ALA A 104 12.85 -9.39 -13.99
N ASN A 105 13.50 -9.14 -12.88
CA ASN A 105 13.62 -7.81 -12.31
C ASN A 105 15.05 -7.29 -12.48
N ARG A 106 15.25 -6.48 -13.50
CA ARG A 106 16.55 -5.93 -13.82
C ARG A 106 16.85 -4.71 -12.99
N MET A 107 18.13 -4.50 -12.70
CA MET A 107 18.59 -3.21 -12.19
C MET A 107 18.73 -2.24 -13.36
N ILE A 108 18.04 -1.14 -13.31
CA ILE A 108 18.07 -0.06 -14.30
C ILE A 108 18.95 1.04 -13.76
N ALA A 109 19.91 1.49 -14.60
CA ALA A 109 20.67 2.66 -14.29
C ALA A 109 19.76 3.91 -14.39
N VAL A 110 19.65 4.63 -13.28
CA VAL A 110 19.03 5.95 -13.23
C VAL A 110 20.18 6.95 -13.30
N GLU A 111 20.30 7.60 -14.45
CA GLU A 111 21.27 8.65 -14.61
C GLU A 111 20.86 9.83 -13.73
N GLY A 112 21.38 9.83 -12.52
CA GLY A 112 21.31 10.97 -11.64
C GLY A 112 22.12 12.12 -12.24
N GLY A 113 22.54 13.02 -11.44
CA GLY A 113 23.46 14.07 -11.83
C GLY A 113 22.77 15.37 -12.09
N GLY A 114 21.65 15.54 -11.51
CA GLY A 114 20.96 16.79 -11.52
C GLY A 114 20.39 17.18 -10.16
N ARG A 115 20.09 18.44 -10.03
CA ARG A 115 19.24 18.97 -9.00
C ARG A 115 17.84 18.43 -9.22
N VAL A 116 17.29 17.79 -8.21
CA VAL A 116 15.89 17.38 -8.14
C VAL A 116 15.17 18.35 -7.22
N ASP A 117 14.11 18.94 -7.74
CA ASP A 117 13.26 19.84 -6.98
C ASP A 117 12.07 19.05 -6.43
N LEU A 118 11.94 19.05 -5.11
CA LEU A 118 10.87 18.38 -4.38
C LEU A 118 9.90 19.42 -3.85
N GLY A 119 8.63 19.05 -3.84
CA GLY A 119 7.55 19.90 -3.37
C GLY A 119 6.64 20.35 -4.51
N LYS A 120 5.43 20.72 -4.13
CA LYS A 120 4.41 21.19 -5.05
C LYS A 120 4.41 22.71 -5.08
N PRO A 121 4.55 23.36 -6.26
CA PRO A 121 4.43 24.81 -6.36
C PRO A 121 3.07 25.28 -5.87
N ALA A 122 3.03 26.44 -5.20
CA ALA A 122 1.79 27.01 -4.68
C ALA A 122 0.76 27.32 -5.77
N ASP A 123 1.23 27.53 -7.00
CA ASP A 123 0.40 27.80 -8.18
C ASP A 123 0.05 26.56 -9.00
N PHE A 124 0.40 25.37 -8.53
CA PHE A 124 0.06 24.13 -9.23
C PHE A 124 -1.47 23.94 -9.31
N PRO A 125 -2.02 23.58 -10.49
CA PRO A 125 -3.47 23.68 -10.74
C PRO A 125 -4.32 22.54 -10.14
N SER A 126 -3.79 21.69 -9.30
CA SER A 126 -4.57 20.63 -8.65
C SER A 126 -4.54 20.76 -7.12
N PHE A 127 -5.54 20.18 -6.48
CA PHE A 127 -5.56 20.03 -5.03
C PHE A 127 -4.27 19.38 -4.52
N GLY A 128 -3.83 19.76 -3.34
CA GLY A 128 -2.72 19.15 -2.60
C GLY A 128 -2.92 19.32 -1.11
N TRP A 129 -2.34 18.37 -0.36
CA TRP A 129 -2.24 18.47 1.09
C TRP A 129 -1.28 19.58 1.47
N ASP A 130 -1.42 20.12 2.67
CA ASP A 130 -0.55 21.16 3.20
C ASP A 130 0.94 20.78 3.22
N ASN A 131 1.23 19.51 3.47
CA ASN A 131 2.59 18.96 3.51
C ASN A 131 3.18 18.62 2.12
N GLU A 132 2.41 18.70 1.04
CA GLU A 132 2.91 18.54 -0.32
C GLU A 132 3.56 19.82 -0.86
N TYR A 133 3.16 20.99 -0.34
CA TYR A 133 3.68 22.26 -0.76
C TYR A 133 5.03 22.58 -0.13
N GLY A 134 5.81 23.33 -0.84
CA GLY A 134 7.14 23.75 -0.43
C GLY A 134 8.15 23.56 -1.54
N GLU A 135 9.39 23.90 -1.26
CA GLU A 135 10.49 23.79 -2.21
C GLU A 135 11.73 23.27 -1.50
N ARG A 136 12.22 22.14 -1.98
CA ARG A 136 13.48 21.55 -1.51
C ARG A 136 14.30 21.09 -2.70
N HIS A 137 15.56 21.49 -2.74
CA HIS A 137 16.50 21.10 -3.78
C HIS A 137 17.46 20.03 -3.24
N VAL A 138 17.59 18.94 -3.98
CA VAL A 138 18.48 17.83 -3.63
C VAL A 138 19.30 17.45 -4.85
N ASN A 139 20.61 17.28 -4.68
CA ASN A 139 21.44 16.67 -5.70
C ASN A 139 21.38 15.15 -5.54
N VAL A 140 20.90 14.46 -6.58
CA VAL A 140 20.80 13.01 -6.60
C VAL A 140 21.92 12.45 -7.48
N PRO A 141 22.89 11.69 -6.92
CA PRO A 141 23.92 11.03 -7.72
C PRO A 141 23.30 9.91 -8.58
N PRO A 142 24.00 9.45 -9.64
CA PRO A 142 23.56 8.27 -10.36
C PRO A 142 23.38 7.07 -9.45
N PHE A 143 22.33 6.30 -9.67
CA PHE A 143 22.04 5.09 -8.90
C PHE A 143 21.41 4.00 -9.78
N GLN A 144 21.26 2.81 -9.20
CA GLN A 144 20.52 1.73 -9.84
C GLN A 144 19.27 1.43 -9.02
N ALA A 145 18.16 1.23 -9.70
CA ALA A 145 16.91 0.80 -9.11
C ALA A 145 16.41 -0.47 -9.80
N SER A 146 15.65 -1.29 -9.08
CA SER A 146 14.94 -2.40 -9.70
C SER A 146 13.85 -1.87 -10.65
N GLU A 147 13.66 -2.53 -11.78
CA GLU A 147 12.65 -2.17 -12.78
C GLU A 147 11.22 -2.29 -12.25
N HIS A 148 11.02 -3.25 -11.37
CA HIS A 148 9.73 -3.53 -10.75
C HIS A 148 9.87 -3.59 -9.23
N MET A 149 8.76 -3.47 -8.54
CA MET A 149 8.69 -3.84 -7.12
C MET A 149 9.02 -5.33 -6.97
N ILE A 150 9.63 -5.71 -5.85
CA ILE A 150 9.95 -7.12 -5.58
C ILE A 150 8.65 -7.94 -5.60
N THR A 151 8.63 -8.97 -6.42
CA THR A 151 7.45 -9.83 -6.57
C THR A 151 7.40 -10.93 -5.51
N ASN A 152 6.21 -11.51 -5.31
CA ASN A 152 6.05 -12.71 -4.48
C ASN A 152 7.00 -13.84 -4.92
N GLY A 153 7.20 -14.01 -6.23
CA GLY A 153 8.09 -15.04 -6.77
C GLY A 153 9.57 -14.79 -6.47
N GLU A 154 10.04 -13.55 -6.53
CA GLU A 154 11.39 -13.20 -6.11
C GLU A 154 11.58 -13.43 -4.61
N TYR A 155 10.63 -12.96 -3.82
CA TYR A 155 10.70 -13.06 -2.36
C TYR A 155 10.58 -14.51 -1.87
N TRP A 156 9.86 -15.35 -2.61
CA TRP A 156 9.76 -16.78 -2.31
C TRP A 156 11.13 -17.47 -2.21
N LYS A 157 12.09 -17.10 -3.06
CA LYS A 157 13.45 -17.62 -2.98
C LYS A 157 14.08 -17.34 -1.62
N PHE A 158 13.96 -16.10 -1.13
CA PHE A 158 14.45 -15.73 0.19
C PHE A 158 13.80 -16.58 1.30
N VAL A 159 12.49 -16.81 1.21
CA VAL A 159 11.77 -17.65 2.19
C VAL A 159 12.22 -19.10 2.12
N ALA A 160 12.30 -19.67 0.92
CA ALA A 160 12.67 -21.07 0.68
C ALA A 160 14.13 -21.35 1.09
N ASP A 161 15.04 -20.42 0.86
CA ASP A 161 16.45 -20.49 1.25
C ASP A 161 16.67 -20.27 2.76
N GLY A 162 15.59 -20.13 3.53
CA GLY A 162 15.66 -19.99 4.99
C GLY A 162 15.93 -18.58 5.47
N GLY A 163 15.60 -17.55 4.69
CA GLY A 163 15.81 -16.15 5.04
C GLY A 163 15.27 -15.75 6.40
N TYR A 164 14.12 -16.26 6.79
CA TYR A 164 13.53 -16.02 8.12
C TYR A 164 14.21 -16.80 9.25
N ARG A 165 15.16 -17.67 8.97
CA ARG A 165 15.90 -18.47 9.97
C ARG A 165 17.36 -18.05 10.08
N THR A 166 17.85 -17.22 9.18
CA THR A 166 19.25 -16.83 9.04
C THR A 166 19.43 -15.40 9.53
N LYS A 167 19.94 -15.23 10.76
CA LYS A 167 20.08 -13.91 11.42
C LYS A 167 20.95 -12.95 10.59
N GLU A 168 21.94 -13.47 9.91
CA GLU A 168 22.92 -12.71 9.13
C GLU A 168 22.28 -11.90 7.97
N TYR A 169 21.05 -12.22 7.62
CA TYR A 169 20.28 -11.46 6.60
C TYR A 169 19.51 -10.28 7.17
N TRP A 170 19.51 -10.11 8.48
CA TRP A 170 18.72 -9.11 9.19
C TRP A 170 19.60 -8.13 9.95
N CYS A 171 19.18 -6.88 10.03
CA CYS A 171 19.69 -5.98 11.06
C CYS A 171 19.15 -6.42 12.44
N ASP A 172 19.76 -5.92 13.52
CA ASP A 172 19.37 -6.34 14.87
C ASP A 172 17.90 -6.03 15.18
N ASP A 173 17.41 -4.87 14.80
CA ASP A 173 16.01 -4.47 14.99
C ASP A 173 15.05 -5.36 14.18
N GLY A 174 15.38 -5.64 12.91
CA GLY A 174 14.60 -6.52 12.06
C GLY A 174 14.56 -7.96 12.60
N TRP A 175 15.67 -8.44 13.12
CA TRP A 175 15.73 -9.77 13.74
C TRP A 175 14.94 -9.82 15.05
N ALA A 176 15.01 -8.78 15.87
CA ALA A 176 14.23 -8.67 17.11
C ALA A 176 12.73 -8.68 16.79
N TRP A 177 12.29 -7.87 15.82
CA TRP A 177 10.91 -7.86 15.34
C TRP A 177 10.46 -9.22 14.81
N ARG A 178 11.22 -9.82 13.89
CA ARG A 178 10.94 -11.15 13.34
C ARG A 178 10.79 -12.20 14.45
N THR A 179 11.65 -12.14 15.47
CA THR A 179 11.65 -13.07 16.58
C THR A 179 10.44 -12.85 17.49
N HIS A 180 10.16 -11.60 17.84
CA HIS A 180 9.00 -11.22 18.65
C HIS A 180 7.68 -11.64 17.99
N ARG A 181 7.53 -11.43 16.68
CA ARG A 181 6.35 -11.82 15.91
C ARG A 181 6.35 -13.28 15.48
N ASN A 182 7.42 -14.03 15.74
CA ASN A 182 7.62 -15.40 15.29
C ASN A 182 7.40 -15.60 13.79
N MET A 183 7.84 -14.63 12.99
CA MET A 183 7.63 -14.62 11.55
C MET A 183 8.49 -15.68 10.88
N LYS A 184 7.91 -16.39 9.90
CA LYS A 184 8.56 -17.45 9.12
C LYS A 184 8.44 -17.22 7.61
N TRP A 185 7.52 -16.35 7.20
CA TRP A 185 7.20 -15.91 5.85
C TRP A 185 6.39 -14.60 5.95
N PRO A 186 6.10 -13.89 4.85
CA PRO A 186 5.24 -12.69 4.86
C PRO A 186 3.89 -12.95 5.54
N PHE A 187 3.41 -11.98 6.28
CA PHE A 187 2.27 -12.15 7.19
C PHE A 187 1.00 -12.65 6.49
N PHE A 188 0.78 -12.20 5.26
CA PHE A 188 -0.42 -12.58 4.49
C PHE A 188 -0.22 -13.79 3.56
N TRP A 189 0.91 -14.48 3.68
CA TRP A 189 1.09 -15.76 3.03
C TRP A 189 0.57 -16.87 3.92
N GLU A 190 -0.37 -17.67 3.41
CA GLU A 190 -0.95 -18.78 4.13
C GLU A 190 -0.37 -20.11 3.61
N PRO A 191 0.25 -20.93 4.46
CA PRO A 191 0.74 -22.24 4.03
C PRO A 191 -0.37 -23.08 3.40
N ALA A 192 -0.10 -23.63 2.21
CA ALA A 192 -1.04 -24.43 1.43
C ALA A 192 -0.64 -25.89 1.29
N GLY A 193 0.53 -26.27 1.82
CA GLY A 193 1.09 -27.61 1.73
C GLY A 193 1.72 -28.10 3.04
N PRO A 194 2.36 -29.26 3.02
CA PRO A 194 3.06 -29.81 4.16
C PRO A 194 4.16 -28.90 4.69
N ALA A 195 4.54 -29.03 5.95
CA ALA A 195 5.62 -28.24 6.54
C ALA A 195 6.91 -28.39 5.71
N GLY A 196 7.49 -27.27 5.28
CA GLY A 196 8.70 -27.24 4.46
C GLY A 196 8.49 -27.37 2.94
N SER A 197 7.25 -27.51 2.46
CA SER A 197 6.98 -27.51 1.01
C SER A 197 7.14 -26.13 0.37
N HIS A 198 7.08 -25.08 1.17
CA HIS A 198 7.06 -23.68 0.71
C HIS A 198 5.94 -23.37 -0.29
N GLU A 199 4.82 -24.05 -0.11
CA GLU A 199 3.58 -23.80 -0.85
C GLU A 199 2.72 -22.80 -0.08
N TYR A 200 2.27 -21.75 -0.77
CA TYR A 200 1.52 -20.67 -0.14
C TYR A 200 0.34 -20.22 -1.00
N ASN A 201 -0.72 -19.83 -0.32
CA ASN A 201 -1.78 -18.98 -0.84
C ASN A 201 -1.54 -17.55 -0.37
N LEU A 202 -2.24 -16.60 -0.99
CA LEU A 202 -2.26 -15.20 -0.59
C LEU A 202 -3.60 -14.87 0.06
N ARG A 203 -3.55 -14.39 1.30
CA ARG A 203 -4.70 -13.78 1.96
C ARG A 203 -4.89 -12.36 1.42
N THR A 204 -6.04 -12.10 0.81
CA THR A 204 -6.53 -10.76 0.50
C THR A 204 -7.48 -10.26 1.59
N ILE A 205 -8.19 -9.15 1.39
CA ILE A 205 -9.12 -8.65 2.41
C ILE A 205 -10.23 -9.66 2.69
N PHE A 206 -10.88 -10.19 1.63
CA PHE A 206 -12.06 -11.04 1.73
C PHE A 206 -11.92 -12.41 1.08
N ASP A 207 -10.75 -12.75 0.54
CA ASP A 207 -10.53 -14.01 -0.15
C ASP A 207 -9.15 -14.58 0.21
N VAL A 208 -9.00 -15.88 0.04
CA VAL A 208 -7.71 -16.56 0.00
C VAL A 208 -7.56 -17.13 -1.40
N VAL A 209 -6.52 -16.74 -2.11
CA VAL A 209 -6.30 -17.12 -3.50
C VAL A 209 -4.97 -17.85 -3.67
N SER A 210 -4.86 -18.63 -4.73
CA SER A 210 -3.56 -19.20 -5.13
C SER A 210 -2.54 -18.07 -5.30
N MET A 211 -1.32 -18.27 -4.82
CA MET A 211 -0.29 -17.23 -4.79
C MET A 211 -0.06 -16.61 -6.18
N PRO A 212 -0.35 -15.30 -6.35
CA PRO A 212 -0.05 -14.58 -7.59
C PRO A 212 1.42 -14.16 -7.59
N TRP A 213 2.28 -15.02 -8.12
CA TRP A 213 3.74 -14.86 -8.04
C TRP A 213 4.27 -13.59 -8.68
N SER A 214 3.57 -13.03 -9.67
CA SER A 214 3.93 -11.78 -10.34
C SER A 214 3.49 -10.51 -9.60
N TRP A 215 2.67 -10.64 -8.55
CA TRP A 215 2.27 -9.49 -7.75
C TRP A 215 3.42 -9.04 -6.85
N PRO A 216 3.48 -7.74 -6.53
CA PRO A 216 4.37 -7.24 -5.49
C PRO A 216 4.18 -8.01 -4.18
N VAL A 217 5.28 -8.30 -3.51
CA VAL A 217 5.20 -8.90 -2.19
C VAL A 217 4.73 -7.85 -1.18
N ASP A 218 3.73 -8.24 -0.40
CA ASP A 218 3.24 -7.44 0.70
C ASP A 218 3.94 -7.88 1.98
N VAL A 219 5.04 -7.21 2.30
CA VAL A 219 5.78 -7.42 3.54
C VAL A 219 5.45 -6.28 4.49
N SER A 220 4.50 -6.51 5.38
CA SER A 220 4.23 -5.56 6.45
C SER A 220 5.45 -5.46 7.37
N LEU A 221 6.12 -4.30 7.32
CA LEU A 221 7.11 -3.77 8.23
C LEU A 221 8.47 -4.50 8.37
N PHE A 222 9.53 -3.76 8.03
CA PHE A 222 10.94 -3.96 8.40
C PHE A 222 11.57 -5.31 8.05
N SER A 223 11.91 -5.50 6.80
CA SER A 223 13.02 -6.40 6.50
C SER A 223 14.23 -5.58 6.06
N CYS A 224 15.16 -5.32 6.96
CA CYS A 224 16.51 -4.93 6.59
C CYS A 224 17.21 -6.16 6.04
N TRP A 225 17.16 -6.37 4.74
CA TRP A 225 18.00 -7.37 4.11
C TRP A 225 19.41 -6.79 3.94
N ASN A 226 20.37 -7.34 4.67
CA ASN A 226 21.76 -6.95 4.56
C ASN A 226 22.58 -8.05 3.90
N LYS A 227 22.79 -7.93 2.59
CA LYS A 227 23.97 -8.52 1.95
C LYS A 227 24.74 -7.37 1.35
N ASN A 228 25.89 -7.05 1.93
CA ASN A 228 26.82 -6.00 1.47
C ASN A 228 26.35 -4.54 1.65
N ASN A 229 25.98 -4.14 2.89
CA ASN A 229 25.68 -2.76 3.25
C ASN A 229 24.57 -2.06 2.45
N ARG A 230 23.57 -2.78 1.96
CA ARG A 230 22.42 -2.19 1.28
C ARG A 230 21.17 -2.42 2.11
N CYS A 231 20.83 -1.42 2.90
CA CYS A 231 19.49 -1.30 3.48
C CYS A 231 18.56 -0.82 2.37
N SER A 232 17.73 -1.70 1.80
CA SER A 232 16.61 -1.28 0.99
C SER A 232 15.38 -1.22 1.90
N LEU A 233 14.95 -0.02 2.24
CA LEU A 233 13.65 0.22 2.82
C LEU A 233 12.60 -0.10 1.75
N VAL A 234 11.91 -1.20 1.91
CA VAL A 234 10.67 -1.45 1.16
C VAL A 234 9.55 -0.82 1.99
N SER A 235 9.23 0.43 1.71
CA SER A 235 7.98 1.05 2.14
C SER A 235 6.88 0.59 1.20
N GLY A 236 5.90 -0.13 1.73
CA GLY A 236 4.62 -0.34 1.05
C GLY A 236 3.78 0.93 1.10
#